data_b2d1787e62cb970fe2cf554c6ab03e0b
#
_entry.id   b2d1787e62cb970fe2cf554c6ab03e0b
#
_cell.length_a   1.000
_cell.length_b   1.000
_cell.length_c   1.000
_cell.angle_alpha   90.00
_cell.angle_beta   90.00
_cell.angle_gamma   90.00
#
_symmetry.space_group_name_H-M   'P 1'
#
loop_
_entity.id
_entity.type
_entity.pdbx_description
1 polymer ?
#
loop_
_entity_poly.entity_id
_entity_poly.type
_entity_poly.pdbx_seq_one_letter_code
_entity_poly.pdbx_strand_id
1 'polypeptide(L)'
;GVHGANRLASNSLLEALSFGKALGERLAQRGPAAPITRVDPVKGQTLRPMSTNDHMILGRLRQIMWNDVGIVRTSDGMQSALHQIQVLERRCLPGAPVLRQLLAARLIVEAGLHRREGVGAHYIASSDRGWPQQHGQAVA
;
A
#
# COMPACT_ATOMS: atom_id res chain seq x y z
N GLY A 1 3.97 10.75 -6.47
CA GLY A 1 5.13 10.64 -5.60
C GLY A 1 5.94 11.92 -5.44
N VAL A 2 5.48 13.09 -5.91
CA VAL A 2 6.27 14.35 -5.86
C VAL A 2 5.89 15.26 -4.67
N HIS A 3 4.85 14.94 -3.92
CA HIS A 3 4.33 15.83 -2.87
C HIS A 3 4.79 15.46 -1.44
N GLY A 4 5.60 14.46 -1.28
CA GLY A 4 6.04 14.01 0.04
C GLY A 4 4.88 13.46 0.87
N ALA A 5 4.91 13.72 2.19
CA ALA A 5 3.91 13.22 3.13
C ALA A 5 2.59 14.03 3.11
N ASN A 6 2.64 15.29 2.71
CA ASN A 6 1.48 16.19 2.73
C ASN A 6 1.50 17.13 1.53
N ARG A 7 0.45 17.07 0.73
CA ARG A 7 0.30 17.88 -0.47
C ARG A 7 -0.20 19.30 -0.10
N LEU A 8 0.48 20.33 -0.62
CA LEU A 8 -0.03 21.69 -0.56
C LEU A 8 -1.31 21.86 -1.39
N ALA A 9 -2.18 22.78 -0.97
CA ALA A 9 -3.41 23.08 -1.69
C ALA A 9 -3.10 23.46 -3.15
N SER A 10 -3.97 23.08 -4.07
CA SER A 10 -3.89 23.31 -5.53
C SER A 10 -2.76 22.59 -6.28
N ASN A 11 -1.75 22.04 -5.61
CA ASN A 11 -0.64 21.37 -6.29
C ASN A 11 -1.06 20.14 -7.11
N SER A 12 -2.19 19.50 -6.79
CA SER A 12 -2.69 18.37 -7.61
C SER A 12 -3.11 18.81 -9.01
N LEU A 13 -3.66 20.02 -9.17
CA LEU A 13 -4.03 20.55 -10.48
C LEU A 13 -2.79 20.90 -11.29
N LEU A 14 -1.77 21.49 -10.66
CA LEU A 14 -0.49 21.77 -11.30
C LEU A 14 0.24 20.50 -11.72
N GLU A 15 0.21 19.48 -10.85
CA GLU A 15 0.76 18.16 -11.18
C GLU A 15 0.05 17.53 -12.37
N ALA A 16 -1.29 17.48 -12.35
CA ALA A 16 -2.07 16.91 -13.43
C ALA A 16 -1.81 17.62 -14.76
N LEU A 17 -1.73 18.95 -14.75
CA LEU A 17 -1.44 19.76 -15.94
C LEU A 17 -0.01 19.50 -16.46
N SER A 18 0.99 19.54 -15.59
CA SER A 18 2.40 19.40 -15.96
C SER A 18 2.70 18.00 -16.48
N PHE A 19 2.29 16.97 -15.74
CA PHE A 19 2.52 15.58 -16.17
C PHE A 19 1.63 15.17 -17.34
N GLY A 20 0.39 15.65 -17.41
CA GLY A 20 -0.51 15.42 -18.54
C GLY A 20 0.06 16.00 -19.83
N LYS A 21 0.57 17.24 -19.79
CA LYS A 21 1.25 17.87 -20.93
C LYS A 21 2.48 17.07 -21.35
N ALA A 22 3.38 16.78 -20.41
CA ALA A 22 4.61 16.04 -20.72
C ALA A 22 4.34 14.63 -21.28
N LEU A 23 3.31 13.95 -20.76
CA LEU A 23 2.87 12.65 -21.28
C LEU A 23 2.32 12.78 -22.70
N GLY A 24 1.46 13.77 -22.94
CA GLY A 24 0.90 14.04 -24.27
C GLY A 24 1.97 14.32 -25.32
N GLU A 25 2.96 15.14 -25.01
CA GLU A 25 4.10 15.43 -25.89
C GLU A 25 4.91 14.15 -26.19
N ARG A 26 5.19 13.32 -25.17
CA ARG A 26 5.89 12.04 -25.36
C ARG A 26 5.11 11.05 -26.22
N LEU A 27 3.81 10.96 -26.04
CA LEU A 27 2.96 10.07 -26.83
C LEU A 27 2.86 10.54 -28.28
N ALA A 28 2.77 11.85 -28.52
CA ALA A 28 2.77 12.41 -29.87
C ALA A 28 4.06 12.09 -30.64
N GLN A 29 5.22 12.07 -29.95
CA GLN A 29 6.51 11.74 -30.53
C GLN A 29 6.67 10.25 -30.87
N ARG A 30 5.91 9.36 -30.21
CA ARG A 30 6.01 7.90 -30.44
C ARG A 30 5.34 7.41 -31.71
N GLY A 31 4.54 8.25 -32.33
CA GLY A 31 3.72 7.84 -33.48
C GLY A 31 2.55 6.90 -33.09
N PRO A 32 1.82 6.39 -34.08
CA PRO A 32 0.72 5.49 -33.83
C PRO A 32 1.19 4.22 -33.11
N ALA A 33 0.52 3.88 -32.02
CA ALA A 33 0.78 2.64 -31.29
C ALA A 33 0.51 1.42 -32.20
N ALA A 34 1.33 0.39 -32.07
CA ALA A 34 1.01 -0.90 -32.70
C ALA A 34 -0.38 -1.35 -32.25
N PRO A 35 -1.17 -2.00 -33.14
CA PRO A 35 -2.49 -2.49 -32.77
C PRO A 35 -2.37 -3.34 -31.51
N ILE A 36 -3.15 -3.00 -30.50
CA ILE A 36 -3.21 -3.78 -29.27
C ILE A 36 -3.73 -5.16 -29.67
N THR A 37 -2.86 -6.15 -29.65
CA THR A 37 -3.30 -7.54 -29.76
C THR A 37 -4.26 -7.77 -28.62
N ARG A 38 -5.51 -8.11 -28.94
CA ARG A 38 -6.53 -8.42 -27.93
C ARG A 38 -5.95 -9.48 -27.02
N VAL A 39 -5.57 -9.09 -25.81
CA VAL A 39 -5.27 -10.06 -24.77
C VAL A 39 -6.61 -10.68 -24.42
N ASP A 40 -6.78 -11.96 -24.69
CA ASP A 40 -7.97 -12.66 -24.23
C ASP A 40 -8.10 -12.41 -22.73
N PRO A 41 -9.29 -11.99 -22.27
CA PRO A 41 -9.46 -11.80 -20.84
C PRO A 41 -9.06 -13.11 -20.16
N VAL A 42 -8.09 -13.03 -19.26
CA VAL A 42 -7.74 -14.17 -18.40
C VAL A 42 -9.07 -14.70 -17.91
N LYS A 43 -9.44 -15.91 -18.31
CA LYS A 43 -10.72 -16.54 -17.93
C LYS A 43 -10.78 -16.41 -16.42
N GLY A 44 -11.60 -15.48 -15.94
CA GLY A 44 -11.65 -15.11 -14.55
C GLY A 44 -11.98 -16.36 -13.77
N GLN A 45 -11.07 -16.78 -12.89
CA GLN A 45 -11.44 -17.76 -11.90
C GLN A 45 -12.64 -17.16 -11.16
N THR A 46 -13.79 -17.84 -11.28
CA THR A 46 -14.99 -17.47 -10.55
C THR A 46 -14.61 -17.50 -9.07
N LEU A 47 -14.49 -16.31 -8.47
CA LEU A 47 -14.13 -16.22 -7.06
C LEU A 47 -15.28 -16.81 -6.26
N ARG A 48 -15.00 -17.82 -5.46
CA ARG A 48 -15.98 -18.24 -4.47
C ARG A 48 -16.30 -17.06 -3.53
N PRO A 49 -17.53 -16.97 -3.02
CA PRO A 49 -17.86 -15.99 -1.99
C PRO A 49 -16.94 -16.14 -0.78
N MET A 50 -16.67 -15.03 -0.09
CA MET A 50 -15.91 -15.06 1.16
C MET A 50 -16.71 -15.79 2.24
N SER A 51 -16.07 -16.76 2.90
CA SER A 51 -16.63 -17.46 4.06
C SER A 51 -16.53 -16.60 5.33
N THR A 52 -17.23 -16.98 6.39
CA THR A 52 -17.09 -16.35 7.71
C THR A 52 -15.63 -16.35 8.18
N ASN A 53 -14.88 -17.43 7.93
CA ASN A 53 -13.47 -17.50 8.27
C ASN A 53 -12.63 -16.50 7.44
N ASP A 54 -12.92 -16.32 6.14
CA ASP A 54 -12.25 -15.33 5.31
C ASP A 54 -12.49 -13.91 5.86
N HIS A 55 -13.69 -13.61 6.32
CA HIS A 55 -14.01 -12.31 6.94
C HIS A 55 -13.27 -12.11 8.27
N MET A 56 -13.15 -13.12 9.11
CA MET A 56 -12.37 -13.04 10.36
C MET A 56 -10.89 -12.80 10.08
N ILE A 57 -10.32 -13.52 9.11
CA ILE A 57 -8.92 -13.33 8.68
C ILE A 57 -8.71 -11.91 8.14
N LEU A 58 -9.63 -11.42 7.31
CA LEU A 58 -9.57 -10.05 6.79
C LEU A 58 -9.65 -9.00 7.90
N GLY A 59 -10.50 -9.22 8.91
CA GLY A 59 -10.57 -8.36 10.08
C GLY A 59 -9.24 -8.30 10.84
N ARG A 60 -8.62 -9.47 11.06
CA ARG A 60 -7.30 -9.53 11.70
C ARG A 60 -6.21 -8.87 10.86
N LEU A 61 -6.22 -9.09 9.55
CA LEU A 61 -5.28 -8.44 8.63
C LEU A 61 -5.38 -6.90 8.71
N ARG A 62 -6.59 -6.35 8.73
CA ARG A 62 -6.80 -4.90 8.88
C ARG A 62 -6.19 -4.36 10.16
N GLN A 63 -6.35 -5.08 11.28
CA GLN A 63 -5.73 -4.68 12.56
C GLN A 63 -4.20 -4.67 12.49
N ILE A 64 -3.60 -5.73 11.92
CA ILE A 64 -2.15 -5.81 11.74
C ILE A 64 -1.65 -4.64 10.89
N MET A 65 -2.28 -4.40 9.74
CA MET A 65 -1.87 -3.33 8.83
C MET A 65 -2.04 -1.95 9.45
N TRP A 66 -3.08 -1.74 10.24
CA TRP A 66 -3.31 -0.48 10.95
C TRP A 66 -2.26 -0.23 12.03
N ASN A 67 -2.00 -1.22 12.87
CA ASN A 67 -1.14 -1.05 14.04
C ASN A 67 0.33 -0.97 13.67
N ASP A 68 0.80 -1.84 12.78
CA ASP A 68 2.22 -2.06 12.55
C ASP A 68 2.71 -1.48 11.21
N VAL A 69 1.80 -1.19 10.26
CA VAL A 69 2.11 -0.75 8.89
C VAL A 69 1.37 0.55 8.52
N GLY A 70 0.79 1.21 9.52
CA GLY A 70 0.05 2.46 9.36
C GLY A 70 0.93 3.67 9.00
N ILE A 71 0.56 4.84 9.52
CA ILE A 71 1.26 6.11 9.22
C ILE A 71 2.66 6.14 9.83
N VAL A 72 2.78 5.73 11.09
CA VAL A 72 4.06 5.64 11.79
C VAL A 72 4.48 4.18 11.86
N ARG A 73 5.60 3.87 11.26
CA ARG A 73 6.12 2.51 11.13
C ARG A 73 7.41 2.36 11.91
N THR A 74 7.66 1.15 12.38
CA THR A 74 8.96 0.75 12.94
C THR A 74 9.42 -0.52 12.22
N SER A 75 10.73 -0.74 12.16
CA SER A 75 11.27 -1.98 11.58
C SER A 75 10.73 -3.22 12.29
N ASP A 76 10.69 -3.21 13.61
CA ASP A 76 10.20 -4.33 14.42
C ASP A 76 8.70 -4.57 14.23
N GLY A 77 7.89 -3.50 14.19
CA GLY A 77 6.47 -3.60 13.90
C GLY A 77 6.21 -4.22 12.53
N MET A 78 6.92 -3.75 11.49
CA MET A 78 6.78 -4.31 10.15
C MET A 78 7.24 -5.77 10.07
N GLN A 79 8.31 -6.17 10.79
CA GLN A 79 8.74 -7.58 10.86
C GLN A 79 7.68 -8.45 11.55
N SER A 80 7.12 -7.96 12.66
CA SER A 80 6.02 -8.62 13.36
C SER A 80 4.80 -8.78 12.47
N ALA A 81 4.42 -7.71 11.73
CA ALA A 81 3.33 -7.75 10.77
C ALA A 81 3.56 -8.80 9.68
N LEU A 82 4.75 -8.84 9.11
CA LEU A 82 5.11 -9.84 8.08
C LEU A 82 4.94 -11.27 8.61
N HIS A 83 5.45 -11.54 9.80
CA HIS A 83 5.29 -12.86 10.42
C HIS A 83 3.81 -13.22 10.65
N GLN A 84 3.03 -12.30 11.21
CA GLN A 84 1.59 -12.51 11.45
C GLN A 84 0.82 -12.76 10.13
N ILE A 85 1.12 -12.01 9.07
CA ILE A 85 0.50 -12.20 7.75
C ILE A 85 0.82 -13.59 7.20
N GLN A 86 2.08 -14.04 7.28
CA GLN A 86 2.47 -15.39 6.86
C GLN A 86 1.78 -16.49 7.66
N VAL A 87 1.53 -16.27 8.95
CA VAL A 87 0.73 -17.22 9.77
C VAL A 87 -0.72 -17.27 9.28
N LEU A 88 -1.31 -16.13 8.93
CA LEU A 88 -2.66 -16.09 8.39
C LEU A 88 -2.74 -16.76 7.01
N GLU A 89 -1.75 -16.56 6.13
CA GLU A 89 -1.67 -17.23 4.83
C GLU A 89 -1.70 -18.76 4.98
N ARG A 90 -0.91 -19.31 5.92
CA ARG A 90 -0.86 -20.77 6.20
C ARG A 90 -2.18 -21.35 6.73
N ARG A 91 -3.05 -20.53 7.33
CA ARG A 91 -4.36 -20.93 7.83
C ARG A 91 -5.47 -20.87 6.78
N CYS A 92 -5.19 -20.32 5.62
CA CYS A 92 -6.15 -20.21 4.53
C CYS A 92 -6.22 -21.50 3.72
N LEU A 93 -7.41 -21.86 3.30
CA LEU A 93 -7.60 -22.93 2.32
C LEU A 93 -7.09 -22.46 0.93
N PRO A 94 -6.54 -23.37 0.11
CA PRO A 94 -6.17 -23.06 -1.27
C PRO A 94 -7.33 -22.39 -2.02
N GLY A 95 -7.04 -21.31 -2.73
CA GLY A 95 -8.05 -20.55 -3.49
C GLY A 95 -8.99 -19.69 -2.66
N ALA A 96 -8.74 -19.52 -1.35
CA ALA A 96 -9.51 -18.61 -0.51
C ALA A 96 -9.41 -17.17 -1.05
N PRO A 97 -10.54 -16.44 -1.21
CA PRO A 97 -10.54 -15.07 -1.72
C PRO A 97 -9.62 -14.12 -0.93
N VAL A 98 -9.56 -14.30 0.40
CA VAL A 98 -8.73 -13.50 1.31
C VAL A 98 -7.22 -13.63 1.05
N LEU A 99 -6.76 -14.67 0.38
CA LEU A 99 -5.34 -14.85 0.04
C LEU A 99 -4.79 -13.70 -0.82
N ARG A 100 -5.62 -13.07 -1.65
CA ARG A 100 -5.19 -11.93 -2.47
C ARG A 100 -4.91 -10.70 -1.61
N GLN A 101 -5.72 -10.45 -0.60
CA GLN A 101 -5.52 -9.35 0.34
C GLN A 101 -4.28 -9.60 1.20
N LEU A 102 -4.08 -10.85 1.65
CA LEU A 102 -2.88 -11.24 2.38
C LEU A 102 -1.62 -11.08 1.54
N LEU A 103 -1.65 -11.54 0.27
CA LEU A 103 -0.54 -11.35 -0.67
C LEU A 103 -0.21 -9.87 -0.88
N ALA A 104 -1.22 -9.04 -1.13
CA ALA A 104 -1.03 -7.60 -1.32
C ALA A 104 -0.43 -6.95 -0.07
N ALA A 105 -0.95 -7.29 1.12
CA ALA A 105 -0.43 -6.79 2.39
C ALA A 105 1.02 -7.23 2.61
N ARG A 106 1.35 -8.49 2.36
CA ARG A 106 2.71 -9.01 2.46
C ARG A 106 3.68 -8.25 1.57
N LEU A 107 3.33 -8.06 0.30
CA LEU A 107 4.17 -7.30 -0.64
C LEU A 107 4.39 -5.85 -0.20
N ILE A 108 3.36 -5.19 0.38
CA ILE A 108 3.47 -3.84 0.93
C ILE A 108 4.46 -3.82 2.10
N VAL A 109 4.36 -4.79 3.02
CA VAL A 109 5.24 -4.86 4.19
C VAL A 109 6.67 -5.17 3.78
N GLU A 110 6.88 -6.13 2.89
CA GLU A 110 8.20 -6.47 2.35
C GLU A 110 8.86 -5.27 1.66
N ALA A 111 8.11 -4.55 0.82
CA ALA A 111 8.60 -3.33 0.19
C ALA A 111 8.93 -2.24 1.22
N GLY A 112 8.12 -2.11 2.28
CA GLY A 112 8.38 -1.18 3.39
C GLY A 112 9.67 -1.51 4.15
N LEU A 113 9.92 -2.79 4.41
CA LEU A 113 11.13 -3.26 5.08
C LEU A 113 12.40 -3.05 4.23
N HIS A 114 12.29 -3.18 2.91
CA HIS A 114 13.42 -2.92 2.00
C HIS A 114 13.75 -1.42 1.91
N ARG A 115 12.75 -0.55 2.04
CA ARG A 115 12.94 0.90 1.99
C ARG A 115 13.25 1.44 3.37
N ARG A 116 14.54 1.48 3.71
CA ARG A 116 15.01 1.89 5.05
C ARG A 116 14.95 3.39 5.31
N GLU A 117 14.84 4.18 4.26
CA GLU A 117 14.81 5.64 4.35
C GLU A 117 13.37 6.14 4.48
N GLY A 118 13.10 6.95 5.51
CA GLY A 118 11.81 7.62 5.67
C GLY A 118 11.66 8.77 4.68
N VAL A 119 10.97 8.54 3.58
CA VAL A 119 10.74 9.55 2.52
C VAL A 119 9.25 9.66 2.20
N GLY A 120 8.75 10.88 2.18
CA GLY A 120 7.36 11.16 1.87
C GLY A 120 6.42 10.54 2.90
N ALA A 121 5.40 9.82 2.43
CA ALA A 121 4.44 9.14 3.30
C ALA A 121 4.99 7.85 3.96
N HIS A 122 6.16 7.39 3.56
CA HIS A 122 6.84 6.28 4.20
C HIS A 122 7.70 6.79 5.36
N TYR A 123 7.08 6.93 6.53
CA TYR A 123 7.78 7.38 7.74
C TYR A 123 8.13 6.19 8.62
N ILE A 124 9.44 6.05 8.93
CA ILE A 124 9.97 5.04 9.84
C ILE A 124 10.45 5.76 11.10
N ALA A 125 9.83 5.46 12.24
CA ALA A 125 10.33 5.91 13.52
C ALA A 125 11.58 5.12 13.90
N SER A 126 12.65 5.80 14.34
CA SER A 126 13.77 5.13 14.98
C SER A 126 13.33 4.58 16.34
N SER A 127 13.78 3.38 16.69
CA SER A 127 13.48 2.74 17.99
C SER A 127 13.86 3.62 19.20
N ASP A 128 14.82 4.54 19.01
CA ASP A 128 15.31 5.44 20.06
C ASP A 128 14.55 6.77 20.17
N ARG A 129 13.69 7.09 19.19
CA ARG A 129 12.82 8.26 19.26
C ARG A 129 11.40 7.79 19.50
N GLY A 130 11.01 7.71 20.77
CA GLY A 130 9.60 7.63 21.12
C GLY A 130 8.83 8.70 20.35
N TRP A 131 7.58 8.40 19.98
CA TRP A 131 6.65 9.37 19.40
C TRP A 131 6.75 10.66 20.22
N PRO A 132 6.97 11.85 19.59
CA PRO A 132 6.93 13.10 20.33
C PRO A 132 5.55 13.15 21.01
N GLN A 133 5.53 13.02 22.33
CA GLN A 133 4.32 13.22 23.11
C GLN A 133 3.88 14.66 22.81
N GLN A 134 2.82 14.79 22.02
CA GLN A 134 2.17 16.07 21.86
C GLN A 134 1.65 16.43 23.25
N HIS A 135 2.42 17.24 23.94
CA HIS A 135 1.91 17.95 25.12
C HIS A 135 0.73 18.77 24.64
N GLY A 136 -0.46 18.29 24.97
CA GLY A 136 -1.70 19.00 24.75
C GLY A 136 -1.62 20.36 25.46
N GLN A 137 -1.16 21.39 24.76
CA GLN A 137 -1.53 22.76 25.12
C GLN A 137 -2.83 23.03 24.37
N ALA A 138 -3.91 22.83 25.11
CA ALA A 138 -5.18 23.43 24.75
C ALA A 138 -4.94 24.94 24.63
N VAL A 139 -5.09 25.45 23.42
CA VAL A 139 -5.17 26.89 23.18
C VAL A 139 -6.55 27.32 23.70
N ALA A 140 -6.52 28.09 24.78
CA ALA A 140 -7.69 28.76 25.34
C ALA A 140 -8.19 29.86 24.39
#